data_6eaf185e5912531eb5ce015a25f98897
#
_entry.id   6eaf185e5912531eb5ce015a25f98897
#
_cell.length_a   1.000
_cell.length_b   1.000
_cell.length_c   1.000
_cell.angle_alpha   90.00
_cell.angle_beta   90.00
_cell.angle_gamma   90.00
#
_symmetry.space_group_name_H-M   'P 1'
#
loop_
_entity.id
_entity.type
_entity.pdbx_description
1 polymer ?
#
loop_
_entity_poly.entity_id
_entity_poly.type
_entity_poly.pdbx_seq_one_letter_code
_entity_poly.pdbx_strand_id
1 'polypeptide(L)'
;MNKSTTRGFTLIELVVVISILAILSGVLVPRVTNHLKAARDARRLADIKAVHAAIEQYHMDKGSYPTANANSSYGGWDVSNDGDFIRVLRDQGYLDEDAVDPINDATFHYRYYVYAKSSYGCVGNQDFYVLGIRNFESDDFAAKNKGFFECSGRNWNDEFAYVTGGGATKQ
;
A
#
# COMPACT_ATOMS: atom_id res chain seq x y z
N MET A 1 -5.41 -40.51 -53.86
CA MET A 1 -5.15 -40.51 -52.41
C MET A 1 -3.81 -39.81 -52.17
N ASN A 2 -3.88 -38.53 -51.75
CA ASN A 2 -2.66 -37.76 -51.42
C ASN A 2 -2.22 -38.11 -50.00
N LYS A 3 -1.05 -38.77 -49.86
CA LYS A 3 -0.38 -38.96 -48.58
C LYS A 3 0.23 -37.63 -48.16
N SER A 4 -0.37 -36.92 -47.18
CA SER A 4 0.25 -35.81 -46.49
C SER A 4 1.42 -36.34 -45.66
N THR A 5 2.65 -36.05 -46.07
CA THR A 5 3.86 -36.30 -45.26
C THR A 5 3.90 -35.32 -44.11
N THR A 6 3.51 -35.73 -42.91
CA THR A 6 3.74 -34.98 -41.67
C THR A 6 5.25 -35.01 -41.40
N ARG A 7 5.91 -33.82 -41.52
CA ARG A 7 7.30 -33.66 -41.11
C ARG A 7 7.32 -33.56 -39.57
N GLY A 8 8.01 -34.51 -38.93
CA GLY A 8 8.25 -34.47 -37.49
C GLY A 8 9.40 -33.50 -37.16
N PHE A 9 9.36 -32.94 -35.97
CA PHE A 9 10.45 -32.11 -35.42
C PHE A 9 11.71 -32.94 -35.16
N THR A 10 12.87 -32.38 -35.46
CA THR A 10 14.15 -33.00 -35.11
C THR A 10 14.52 -32.68 -33.67
N LEU A 11 15.28 -33.54 -33.02
CA LEU A 11 15.75 -33.34 -31.64
C LEU A 11 16.59 -32.08 -31.52
N ILE A 12 17.41 -31.77 -32.55
CA ILE A 12 18.26 -30.57 -32.56
C ILE A 12 17.44 -29.26 -32.62
N GLU A 13 16.35 -29.26 -33.41
CA GLU A 13 15.44 -28.11 -33.46
C GLU A 13 14.82 -27.82 -32.10
N LEU A 14 14.42 -28.88 -31.36
CA LEU A 14 13.87 -28.70 -30.02
C LEU A 14 14.91 -28.16 -29.05
N VAL A 15 16.14 -28.70 -29.04
CA VAL A 15 17.22 -28.28 -28.17
C VAL A 15 17.60 -26.83 -28.40
N VAL A 16 17.67 -26.37 -29.66
CA VAL A 16 17.98 -24.98 -29.99
C VAL A 16 16.89 -24.05 -29.48
N VAL A 17 15.61 -24.41 -29.66
CA VAL A 17 14.48 -23.57 -29.19
C VAL A 17 14.48 -23.44 -27.67
N ILE A 18 14.62 -24.54 -26.93
CA ILE A 18 14.66 -24.44 -25.46
C ILE A 18 15.88 -23.70 -24.95
N SER A 19 17.02 -23.76 -25.62
CA SER A 19 18.23 -23.00 -25.27
C SER A 19 18.01 -21.49 -25.43
N ILE A 20 17.39 -21.06 -26.53
CA ILE A 20 17.05 -19.67 -26.76
C ILE A 20 16.02 -19.18 -25.71
N LEU A 21 14.97 -19.97 -25.44
CA LEU A 21 13.96 -19.63 -24.43
C LEU A 21 14.57 -19.52 -23.03
N ALA A 22 15.51 -20.38 -22.66
CA ALA A 22 16.19 -20.32 -21.38
C ALA A 22 16.99 -19.02 -21.22
N ILE A 23 17.73 -18.59 -22.25
CA ILE A 23 18.49 -17.34 -22.24
C ILE A 23 17.54 -16.14 -22.12
N LEU A 24 16.49 -16.09 -22.93
CA LEU A 24 15.52 -15.00 -22.92
C LEU A 24 14.78 -14.90 -21.57
N SER A 25 14.38 -16.04 -21.01
CA SER A 25 13.70 -16.09 -19.72
C SER A 25 14.58 -15.58 -18.58
N GLY A 26 15.88 -15.89 -18.59
CA GLY A 26 16.82 -15.43 -17.57
C GLY A 26 16.95 -13.90 -17.48
N VAL A 27 16.71 -13.17 -18.58
CA VAL A 27 16.79 -11.70 -18.63
C VAL A 27 15.44 -11.05 -18.40
N LEU A 28 14.36 -11.61 -18.92
CA LEU A 28 13.04 -10.98 -18.92
C LEU A 28 12.33 -11.12 -17.56
N VAL A 29 12.40 -12.29 -16.93
CA VAL A 29 11.67 -12.57 -15.68
C VAL A 29 12.01 -11.57 -14.55
N PRO A 30 13.28 -11.28 -14.21
CA PRO A 30 13.58 -10.33 -13.13
C PRO A 30 13.12 -8.89 -13.44
N ARG A 31 13.12 -8.48 -14.70
CA ARG A 31 12.62 -7.15 -15.09
C ARG A 31 11.11 -7.04 -14.90
N VAL A 32 10.36 -8.03 -15.34
CA VAL A 32 8.90 -8.06 -15.21
C VAL A 32 8.49 -8.06 -13.75
N THR A 33 9.14 -8.86 -12.90
CA THR A 33 8.83 -8.91 -11.47
C THR A 33 9.07 -7.58 -10.76
N ASN A 34 10.14 -6.85 -11.10
CA ASN A 34 10.41 -5.53 -10.52
C ASN A 34 9.38 -4.48 -10.98
N HIS A 35 8.95 -4.52 -12.23
CA HIS A 35 7.87 -3.64 -12.69
C HIS A 35 6.54 -3.92 -12.00
N LEU A 36 6.20 -5.20 -11.76
CA LEU A 36 4.99 -5.56 -11.02
C LEU A 36 5.03 -5.08 -9.57
N LYS A 37 6.17 -5.17 -8.89
CA LYS A 37 6.36 -4.61 -7.54
C LYS A 37 6.13 -3.09 -7.54
N ALA A 38 6.80 -2.39 -8.44
CA ALA A 38 6.66 -0.93 -8.55
C ALA A 38 5.21 -0.50 -8.88
N ALA A 39 4.50 -1.28 -9.70
CA ALA A 39 3.10 -1.02 -10.01
C ALA A 39 2.19 -1.18 -8.78
N ARG A 40 2.40 -2.25 -7.96
CA ARG A 40 1.67 -2.41 -6.69
C ARG A 40 2.00 -1.31 -5.70
N ASP A 41 3.25 -0.87 -5.61
CA ASP A 41 3.65 0.23 -4.74
C ASP A 41 3.02 1.57 -5.18
N ALA A 42 2.94 1.82 -6.49
CA ALA A 42 2.26 2.98 -7.02
C ALA A 42 0.75 2.96 -6.69
N ARG A 43 0.11 1.77 -6.76
CA ARG A 43 -1.28 1.60 -6.33
C ARG A 43 -1.44 1.88 -4.83
N ARG A 44 -0.58 1.33 -3.96
CA ARG A 44 -0.58 1.62 -2.51
C ARG A 44 -0.57 3.12 -2.22
N LEU A 45 0.32 3.84 -2.91
CA LEU A 45 0.43 5.30 -2.73
C LEU A 45 -0.82 6.04 -3.21
N ALA A 46 -1.44 5.60 -4.32
CA ALA A 46 -2.69 6.16 -4.81
C ALA A 46 -3.85 5.89 -3.84
N ASP A 47 -3.97 4.66 -3.34
CA ASP A 47 -5.00 4.27 -2.37
C ASP A 47 -4.90 5.11 -1.09
N ILE A 48 -3.71 5.26 -0.53
CA ILE A 48 -3.50 6.07 0.69
C ILE A 48 -3.81 7.55 0.46
N LYS A 49 -3.49 8.10 -0.72
CA LYS A 49 -3.86 9.48 -1.05
C LYS A 49 -5.38 9.66 -1.16
N ALA A 50 -6.08 8.68 -1.73
CA ALA A 50 -7.55 8.68 -1.79
C ALA A 50 -8.16 8.59 -0.39
N VAL A 51 -7.67 7.68 0.46
CA VAL A 51 -8.10 7.54 1.85
C VAL A 51 -7.84 8.83 2.64
N HIS A 52 -6.66 9.44 2.47
CA HIS A 52 -6.33 10.72 3.10
C HIS A 52 -7.33 11.83 2.72
N ALA A 53 -7.63 11.95 1.43
CA ALA A 53 -8.62 12.93 0.95
C ALA A 53 -10.02 12.65 1.52
N ALA A 54 -10.43 11.39 1.60
CA ALA A 54 -11.72 10.98 2.17
C ALA A 54 -11.81 11.27 3.69
N ILE A 55 -10.71 11.07 4.44
CA ILE A 55 -10.64 11.42 5.86
C ILE A 55 -10.81 12.92 6.06
N GLU A 56 -10.12 13.74 5.26
CA GLU A 56 -10.22 15.19 5.35
C GLU A 56 -11.63 15.68 4.97
N GLN A 57 -12.25 15.09 3.94
CA GLN A 57 -13.64 15.39 3.57
C GLN A 57 -14.61 15.02 4.71
N TYR A 58 -14.46 13.82 5.28
CA TYR A 58 -15.25 13.39 6.45
C TYR A 58 -15.10 14.37 7.60
N HIS A 59 -13.86 14.80 7.89
CA HIS A 59 -13.59 15.75 8.96
C HIS A 59 -14.25 17.11 8.71
N MET A 60 -14.22 17.63 7.49
CA MET A 60 -14.91 18.86 7.13
C MET A 60 -16.43 18.78 7.34
N ASP A 61 -17.02 17.64 7.03
CA ASP A 61 -18.48 17.44 7.12
C ASP A 61 -18.95 17.13 8.56
N LYS A 62 -18.14 16.41 9.35
CA LYS A 62 -18.54 15.89 10.67
C LYS A 62 -17.89 16.62 11.84
N GLY A 63 -16.84 17.39 11.60
CA GLY A 63 -16.08 18.09 12.65
C GLY A 63 -15.18 17.19 13.50
N SER A 64 -15.03 15.91 13.13
CA SER A 64 -14.17 14.92 13.80
C SER A 64 -13.59 13.94 12.81
N TYR A 65 -12.45 13.33 13.12
CA TYR A 65 -11.89 12.27 12.30
C TYR A 65 -12.67 10.95 12.42
N PRO A 66 -12.68 10.09 11.39
CA PRO A 66 -13.29 8.77 11.46
C PRO A 66 -12.76 7.97 12.64
N THR A 67 -13.62 7.29 13.38
CA THR A 67 -13.17 6.41 14.46
C THR A 67 -12.44 5.20 13.87
N ALA A 68 -11.22 4.94 14.36
CA ALA A 68 -10.46 3.76 14.00
C ALA A 68 -11.11 2.49 14.55
N ASN A 69 -11.16 1.41 13.75
CA ASN A 69 -11.54 0.09 14.23
C ASN A 69 -10.30 -0.58 14.86
N ALA A 70 -10.19 -0.50 16.17
CA ALA A 70 -9.00 -0.90 16.89
C ALA A 70 -8.76 -2.42 16.85
N ASN A 71 -7.68 -2.85 16.21
CA ASN A 71 -7.23 -4.24 16.18
C ASN A 71 -6.12 -4.47 17.22
N SER A 72 -6.41 -5.26 18.26
CA SER A 72 -5.48 -5.53 19.36
C SER A 72 -4.20 -6.24 18.91
N SER A 73 -4.26 -7.07 17.86
CA SER A 73 -3.10 -7.76 17.29
C SER A 73 -2.09 -6.81 16.65
N TYR A 74 -2.52 -5.60 16.31
CA TYR A 74 -1.69 -4.53 15.73
C TYR A 74 -1.53 -3.33 16.67
N GLY A 75 -1.66 -3.54 17.98
CA GLY A 75 -1.48 -2.48 18.98
C GLY A 75 -2.55 -1.40 18.96
N GLY A 76 -3.76 -1.76 18.52
CA GLY A 76 -4.92 -0.86 18.46
C GLY A 76 -5.05 -0.07 17.14
N TRP A 77 -4.15 -0.29 16.18
CA TRP A 77 -4.30 0.29 14.84
C TRP A 77 -5.47 -0.35 14.09
N ASP A 78 -6.21 0.46 13.35
CA ASP A 78 -7.09 0.01 12.28
C ASP A 78 -6.22 -0.42 11.09
N VAL A 79 -6.46 -1.61 10.55
CA VAL A 79 -5.58 -2.22 9.54
C VAL A 79 -6.37 -2.76 8.35
N SER A 80 -5.84 -2.64 7.15
CA SER A 80 -6.55 -3.06 5.93
C SER A 80 -6.69 -4.58 5.79
N ASN A 81 -5.86 -5.37 6.49
CA ASN A 81 -5.82 -6.82 6.34
C ASN A 81 -6.79 -7.60 7.26
N ASP A 82 -7.64 -6.92 8.00
CA ASP A 82 -8.73 -7.55 8.78
C ASP A 82 -10.12 -7.38 8.14
N GLY A 83 -10.20 -6.65 7.02
CA GLY A 83 -11.42 -6.50 6.22
C GLY A 83 -12.38 -5.40 6.67
N ASP A 84 -11.91 -4.46 7.51
CA ASP A 84 -12.74 -3.42 8.11
C ASP A 84 -12.06 -2.03 8.16
N PHE A 85 -11.14 -1.76 7.25
CA PHE A 85 -10.30 -0.57 7.26
C PHE A 85 -11.10 0.72 7.06
N ILE A 86 -11.19 1.52 8.13
CA ILE A 86 -11.92 2.80 8.20
C ILE A 86 -13.30 2.71 7.52
N ARG A 87 -14.01 1.63 7.79
CA ARG A 87 -15.27 1.24 7.14
C ARG A 87 -16.28 2.37 7.01
N VAL A 88 -16.32 3.28 7.98
CA VAL A 88 -17.24 4.42 7.99
C VAL A 88 -17.10 5.32 6.76
N LEU A 89 -15.91 5.37 6.14
CA LEU A 89 -15.69 6.17 4.92
C LEU A 89 -16.47 5.59 3.73
N ARG A 90 -16.48 4.25 3.58
CA ARG A 90 -17.30 3.58 2.57
C ARG A 90 -18.78 3.66 2.90
N ASP A 91 -19.16 3.34 4.15
CA ASP A 91 -20.56 3.27 4.57
C ASP A 91 -21.27 4.63 4.48
N GLN A 92 -20.53 5.73 4.51
CA GLN A 92 -21.05 7.09 4.35
C GLN A 92 -20.76 7.71 2.96
N GLY A 93 -20.19 6.95 2.03
CA GLY A 93 -20.00 7.37 0.64
C GLY A 93 -18.83 8.32 0.39
N TYR A 94 -17.84 8.37 1.29
CA TYR A 94 -16.59 9.11 1.07
C TYR A 94 -15.57 8.30 0.25
N LEU A 95 -15.74 6.98 0.21
CA LEU A 95 -15.02 6.05 -0.66
C LEU A 95 -16.03 5.10 -1.31
N ASP A 96 -15.79 4.73 -2.56
CA ASP A 96 -16.61 3.75 -3.27
C ASP A 96 -16.38 2.32 -2.77
N GLU A 97 -15.13 2.01 -2.39
CA GLU A 97 -14.69 0.69 -1.91
C GLU A 97 -13.73 0.86 -0.73
N ASP A 98 -13.56 -0.20 0.07
CA ASP A 98 -12.54 -0.25 1.11
C ASP A 98 -11.15 -0.23 0.48
N ALA A 99 -10.24 0.56 1.03
CA ALA A 99 -8.85 0.55 0.60
C ALA A 99 -8.16 -0.71 1.12
N VAL A 100 -7.76 -1.57 0.20
CA VAL A 100 -7.13 -2.86 0.48
C VAL A 100 -5.77 -2.94 -0.20
N ASP A 101 -4.72 -3.27 0.57
CA ASP A 101 -3.38 -3.47 -0.01
C ASP A 101 -3.41 -4.56 -1.11
N PRO A 102 -2.69 -4.41 -2.23
CA PRO A 102 -2.65 -5.43 -3.29
C PRO A 102 -2.22 -6.83 -2.86
N ILE A 103 -1.51 -6.96 -1.75
CA ILE A 103 -1.12 -8.24 -1.13
C ILE A 103 -1.96 -8.50 0.12
N ASN A 104 -2.10 -7.49 0.98
CA ASN A 104 -2.94 -7.42 2.15
C ASN A 104 -2.68 -8.52 3.18
N ASP A 105 -1.43 -8.65 3.60
CA ASP A 105 -0.99 -9.61 4.61
C ASP A 105 -0.38 -8.92 5.85
N ALA A 106 0.23 -9.69 6.74
CA ALA A 106 0.88 -9.14 7.94
C ALA A 106 2.06 -8.21 7.65
N THR A 107 2.67 -8.31 6.47
CA THR A 107 3.82 -7.49 6.04
C THR A 107 3.37 -6.25 5.27
N PHE A 108 2.43 -6.44 4.35
CA PHE A 108 1.94 -5.41 3.43
C PHE A 108 0.48 -5.09 3.75
N HIS A 109 0.25 -3.98 4.43
CA HIS A 109 -1.08 -3.49 4.81
C HIS A 109 -1.03 -1.99 5.09
N TYR A 110 -2.19 -1.36 5.13
CA TYR A 110 -2.37 0.03 5.56
C TYR A 110 -2.68 0.06 7.04
N ARG A 111 -2.36 1.19 7.69
CA ARG A 111 -2.69 1.45 9.10
C ARG A 111 -3.24 2.85 9.27
N TYR A 112 -4.23 2.95 10.14
CA TYR A 112 -4.83 4.20 10.55
C TYR A 112 -5.03 4.24 12.06
N TYR A 113 -4.81 5.41 12.66
CA TYR A 113 -5.08 5.62 14.07
C TYR A 113 -5.41 7.08 14.35
N VAL A 114 -6.35 7.33 15.27
CA VAL A 114 -6.68 8.67 15.77
C VAL A 114 -6.13 8.81 17.18
N TYR A 115 -5.33 9.83 17.38
CA TYR A 115 -4.75 10.19 18.67
C TYR A 115 -5.47 11.40 19.27
N ALA A 116 -5.65 11.40 20.58
CA ALA A 116 -6.13 12.55 21.29
C ALA A 116 -5.15 13.72 21.13
N LYS A 117 -5.67 14.94 21.10
CA LYS A 117 -4.87 16.17 21.04
C LYS A 117 -3.73 16.15 22.07
N SER A 118 -2.61 16.73 21.69
CA SER A 118 -1.38 16.80 22.51
C SER A 118 -0.70 15.47 22.82
N SER A 119 -1.20 14.31 22.32
CA SER A 119 -0.48 13.05 22.41
C SER A 119 0.88 13.17 21.76
N TYR A 120 1.90 12.54 22.35
CA TYR A 120 3.28 12.55 21.87
C TYR A 120 3.88 13.94 21.61
N GLY A 121 3.38 14.97 22.31
CA GLY A 121 3.84 16.34 22.11
C GLY A 121 3.47 16.97 20.77
N CYS A 122 2.53 16.37 20.04
CA CYS A 122 1.97 16.98 18.83
C CYS A 122 1.24 18.28 19.17
N VAL A 123 1.47 19.33 18.39
CA VAL A 123 0.84 20.64 18.59
C VAL A 123 -0.43 20.73 17.75
N GLY A 124 -1.55 21.02 18.40
CA GLY A 124 -2.85 21.18 17.75
C GLY A 124 -3.96 21.40 18.78
N ASN A 125 -5.08 21.97 18.35
CA ASN A 125 -6.24 22.21 19.20
C ASN A 125 -7.30 21.09 19.11
N GLN A 126 -7.06 20.09 18.30
CA GLN A 126 -7.96 18.97 18.04
C GLN A 126 -7.20 17.64 18.05
N ASP A 127 -7.93 16.55 18.00
CA ASP A 127 -7.37 15.23 17.76
C ASP A 127 -6.65 15.20 16.42
N PHE A 128 -5.71 14.29 16.27
CA PHE A 128 -4.96 14.13 15.02
C PHE A 128 -4.93 12.65 14.61
N TYR A 129 -4.73 12.41 13.34
CA TYR A 129 -4.62 11.04 12.85
C TYR A 129 -3.28 10.79 12.17
N VAL A 130 -2.92 9.53 12.14
CA VAL A 130 -1.78 8.98 11.39
C VAL A 130 -2.30 7.90 10.46
N LEU A 131 -1.94 8.00 9.19
CA LEU A 131 -2.29 7.07 8.13
C LEU A 131 -1.01 6.66 7.42
N GLY A 132 -0.80 5.36 7.20
CA GLY A 132 0.44 4.91 6.59
C GLY A 132 0.38 3.58 5.85
N ILE A 133 1.35 3.41 4.97
CA ILE A 133 1.69 2.15 4.29
C ILE A 133 2.78 1.48 5.10
N ARG A 134 2.55 0.25 5.57
CA ARG A 134 3.53 -0.44 6.42
C ARG A 134 4.82 -0.72 5.67
N ASN A 135 4.74 -1.29 4.47
CA ASN A 135 5.91 -1.61 3.65
C ASN A 135 5.64 -1.39 2.15
N PHE A 136 6.69 -1.03 1.41
CA PHE A 136 6.75 -1.15 -0.04
C PHE A 136 7.54 -2.41 -0.43
N GLU A 137 7.31 -2.92 -1.64
CA GLU A 137 8.04 -4.05 -2.19
C GLU A 137 9.34 -3.65 -2.90
N SER A 138 9.45 -2.39 -3.31
CA SER A 138 10.58 -1.83 -4.05
C SER A 138 11.29 -0.78 -3.20
N ASP A 139 12.55 -1.03 -2.87
CA ASP A 139 13.39 -0.08 -2.12
C ASP A 139 13.58 1.24 -2.88
N ASP A 140 13.72 1.16 -4.21
CA ASP A 140 13.82 2.36 -5.07
C ASP A 140 12.56 3.21 -5.03
N PHE A 141 11.38 2.58 -4.98
CA PHE A 141 10.10 3.27 -4.87
C PHE A 141 9.96 3.90 -3.48
N ALA A 142 10.27 3.15 -2.43
CA ALA A 142 10.25 3.62 -1.06
C ALA A 142 11.17 4.84 -0.86
N ALA A 143 12.39 4.80 -1.41
CA ALA A 143 13.34 5.90 -1.30
C ALA A 143 12.85 7.22 -1.95
N LYS A 144 12.06 7.13 -3.02
CA LYS A 144 11.53 8.28 -3.77
C LYS A 144 10.19 8.81 -3.25
N ASN A 145 9.46 7.99 -2.49
CA ASN A 145 8.09 8.28 -2.07
C ASN A 145 7.94 8.17 -0.54
N LYS A 146 8.83 8.81 0.19
CA LYS A 146 8.71 8.91 1.65
C LYS A 146 7.63 9.92 2.01
N GLY A 147 6.69 9.49 2.86
CA GLY A 147 5.82 10.39 3.57
C GLY A 147 6.55 11.05 4.74
N PHE A 148 5.84 11.90 5.46
CA PHE A 148 6.39 12.52 6.67
C PHE A 148 5.28 12.79 7.68
N PHE A 149 5.44 12.25 8.88
CA PHE A 149 4.65 12.62 10.04
C PHE A 149 5.42 12.35 11.33
N GLU A 150 5.72 13.41 12.08
CA GLU A 150 6.40 13.29 13.38
C GLU A 150 5.95 14.37 14.35
N CYS A 151 6.10 14.07 15.63
CA CYS A 151 5.96 15.03 16.73
C CYS A 151 7.16 14.90 17.67
N SER A 152 7.31 15.80 18.63
CA SER A 152 8.48 15.82 19.52
C SER A 152 8.68 14.52 20.32
N GLY A 153 7.62 13.76 20.60
CA GLY A 153 7.63 12.52 21.37
C GLY A 153 7.54 11.25 20.52
N ARG A 154 7.33 11.33 19.20
CA ARG A 154 7.26 10.14 18.33
C ARG A 154 7.50 10.47 16.87
N ASN A 155 8.33 9.64 16.24
CA ASN A 155 8.62 9.68 14.82
C ASN A 155 7.96 8.46 14.12
N TRP A 156 6.86 8.68 13.38
CA TRP A 156 6.19 7.60 12.64
C TRP A 156 6.88 7.27 11.32
N ASN A 157 7.82 8.11 10.85
CA ASN A 157 8.59 7.82 9.64
C ASN A 157 9.46 6.57 9.78
N ASP A 158 9.82 6.19 11.01
CA ASP A 158 10.61 4.99 11.30
C ASP A 158 9.74 3.71 11.33
N GLU A 159 8.41 3.87 11.42
CA GLU A 159 7.47 2.77 11.52
C GLU A 159 6.82 2.40 10.18
N PHE A 160 6.86 3.31 9.20
CA PHE A 160 6.13 3.20 7.93
C PHE A 160 7.04 3.47 6.75
N ALA A 161 6.80 2.75 5.64
CA ALA A 161 7.43 3.06 4.36
C ALA A 161 6.91 4.38 3.77
N TYR A 162 5.63 4.70 4.04
CA TYR A 162 5.01 5.99 3.76
C TYR A 162 4.05 6.35 4.89
N VAL A 163 4.12 7.56 5.37
CA VAL A 163 3.20 8.06 6.40
C VAL A 163 2.71 9.47 6.07
N THR A 164 1.46 9.71 6.42
CA THR A 164 0.82 11.03 6.39
C THR A 164 -0.11 11.17 7.59
N GLY A 165 -0.64 12.35 7.83
CA GLY A 165 -1.59 12.59 8.88
C GLY A 165 -2.15 14.00 8.81
N GLY A 166 -3.12 14.30 9.65
CA GLY A 166 -3.76 15.62 9.76
C GLY A 166 -4.17 15.92 11.18
N GLY A 167 -4.55 17.20 11.47
CA GLY A 167 -4.99 17.65 12.78
C GLY A 167 -3.87 18.14 13.71
N ALA A 168 -2.63 17.80 13.45
CA ALA A 168 -1.48 18.32 14.17
C ALA A 168 -0.62 19.20 13.26
N THR A 169 -0.08 20.28 13.81
CA THR A 169 0.94 21.09 13.13
C THR A 169 2.32 20.53 13.38
N LYS A 170 3.13 20.50 12.35
CA LYS A 170 4.56 20.16 12.44
C LYS A 170 5.26 21.19 13.31
N GLN A 171 6.10 20.75 14.22
CA GLN A 171 7.15 21.57 14.81
C GLN A 171 8.41 21.48 14.00
#